data_ac9a864c6fd7b77f1933db6a7279dca7
#
_entry.id   ac9a864c6fd7b77f1933db6a7279dca7
#
_cell.length_a   1.000
_cell.length_b   1.000
_cell.length_c   1.000
_cell.angle_alpha   90.00
_cell.angle_beta   90.00
_cell.angle_gamma   90.00
#
_symmetry.space_group_name_H-M   'P 1'
#
loop_
_entity.id
_entity.type
_entity.pdbx_description
1 polymer ?
#
loop_
_entity_poly.entity_id
_entity_poly.type
_entity_poly.pdbx_seq_one_letter_code
_entity_poly.pdbx_strand_id
1 'polypeptide(L)'
;MIPRLIIVIPCYNEQEVLPITAPQFLAKINQLASEGLISGDSRVMFVNDGSKDDTWNIIQQLADQDEHYIGIAQSRNRGHQNAVLAGLMEAKDMCDITISIDCDGQDDINAMDEMVKAYLEGCEIVYGVRSKRDTDTFFKRFTAESFYKLLNSMGAEVVFNHADYRLISSRALQELSLIHISEPTRLRRI
;
A
#
# COMPACT_ATOMS: atom_id res chain seq x y z
N MET A 1 17.51 15.48 2.39
CA MET A 1 16.52 15.50 3.50
C MET A 1 16.12 14.05 3.70
N ILE A 2 16.04 13.55 4.94
CA ILE A 2 15.63 12.18 5.24
C ILE A 2 14.10 12.14 5.15
N PRO A 3 13.48 11.31 4.26
CA PRO A 3 12.06 11.33 4.03
C PRO A 3 11.27 10.68 5.18
N ARG A 4 10.07 11.21 5.48
CA ARG A 4 9.10 10.57 6.34
C ARG A 4 8.28 9.57 5.53
N LEU A 5 8.22 8.32 5.99
CA LEU A 5 7.46 7.24 5.38
C LEU A 5 6.16 6.99 6.16
N ILE A 6 5.07 6.74 5.43
CA ILE A 6 3.86 6.09 5.98
C ILE A 6 3.62 4.78 5.21
N ILE A 7 3.62 3.65 5.93
CA ILE A 7 3.19 2.36 5.39
C ILE A 7 1.66 2.29 5.49
N VAL A 8 0.96 2.16 4.37
CA VAL A 8 -0.51 2.10 4.28
C VAL A 8 -0.96 0.65 4.12
N ILE A 9 -1.75 0.15 5.06
CA ILE A 9 -2.14 -1.26 5.16
C ILE A 9 -3.67 -1.36 5.22
N PRO A 10 -4.34 -1.80 4.14
CA PRO A 10 -5.78 -2.05 4.16
C PRO A 10 -6.07 -3.31 4.97
N CYS A 11 -7.11 -3.26 5.82
CA CYS A 11 -7.52 -4.34 6.70
C CYS A 11 -9.02 -4.60 6.59
N TYR A 12 -9.42 -5.85 6.34
CA TYR A 12 -10.81 -6.27 6.38
C TYR A 12 -10.95 -7.67 6.99
N ASN A 13 -11.45 -7.76 8.22
CA ASN A 13 -11.55 -8.98 9.02
C ASN A 13 -10.18 -9.68 9.21
N GLU A 14 -9.21 -8.94 9.73
CA GLU A 14 -7.80 -9.35 9.93
C GLU A 14 -7.45 -9.52 11.42
N GLN A 15 -8.43 -9.79 12.28
CA GLN A 15 -8.20 -9.91 13.74
C GLN A 15 -7.16 -10.96 14.14
N GLU A 16 -6.98 -12.02 13.34
CA GLU A 16 -6.01 -13.09 13.62
C GLU A 16 -4.60 -12.75 13.11
N VAL A 17 -4.52 -11.99 12.04
CA VAL A 17 -3.27 -11.67 11.33
C VAL A 17 -2.60 -10.42 11.88
N LEU A 18 -3.38 -9.40 12.18
CA LEU A 18 -2.90 -8.09 12.58
C LEU A 18 -1.96 -8.12 13.81
N PRO A 19 -2.23 -8.89 14.88
CA PRO A 19 -1.33 -8.98 16.03
C PRO A 19 0.06 -9.57 15.68
N ILE A 20 0.14 -10.33 14.59
CA ILE A 20 1.38 -10.98 14.12
C ILE A 20 2.16 -10.04 13.20
N THR A 21 1.47 -9.35 12.29
CA THR A 21 2.12 -8.56 11.23
C THR A 21 2.42 -7.12 11.67
N ALA A 22 1.60 -6.51 12.51
CA ALA A 22 1.82 -5.14 12.98
C ALA A 22 3.21 -4.91 13.61
N PRO A 23 3.72 -5.78 14.51
CA PRO A 23 5.06 -5.64 15.05
C PRO A 23 6.17 -5.76 13.98
N GLN A 24 5.94 -6.50 12.89
CA GLN A 24 6.91 -6.65 11.80
C GLN A 24 7.03 -5.35 10.99
N PHE A 25 5.91 -4.68 10.72
CA PHE A 25 5.92 -3.37 10.05
C PHE A 25 6.61 -2.30 10.88
N LEU A 26 6.36 -2.28 12.20
CA LEU A 26 7.05 -1.35 13.11
C LEU A 26 8.55 -1.65 13.17
N ALA A 27 8.94 -2.92 13.27
CA ALA A 27 10.34 -3.32 13.25
C ALA A 27 11.04 -2.87 11.95
N LYS A 28 10.36 -2.94 10.79
CA LYS A 28 10.89 -2.49 9.51
C LYS A 28 11.08 -0.96 9.49
N ILE A 29 10.13 -0.18 9.97
CA ILE A 29 10.29 1.27 10.12
C ILE A 29 11.50 1.60 11.00
N ASN A 30 11.62 0.96 12.15
CA ASN A 30 12.73 1.17 13.07
C ASN A 30 14.09 0.80 12.44
N GLN A 31 14.14 -0.29 11.67
CA GLN A 31 15.34 -0.67 10.91
C GLN A 31 15.72 0.42 9.91
N LEU A 32 14.80 0.82 9.00
CA LEU A 32 15.06 1.82 7.98
C LEU A 32 15.46 3.19 8.58
N ALA A 33 14.85 3.57 9.71
CA ALA A 33 15.20 4.78 10.45
C ALA A 33 16.61 4.68 11.07
N SER A 34 16.97 3.55 11.65
CA SER A 34 18.31 3.32 12.23
C SER A 34 19.41 3.34 11.16
N GLU A 35 19.09 2.93 9.94
CA GLU A 35 19.98 2.99 8.77
C GLU A 35 20.04 4.41 8.14
N GLY A 36 19.24 5.36 8.63
CA GLY A 36 19.18 6.73 8.14
C GLY A 36 18.50 6.87 6.77
N LEU A 37 17.75 5.87 6.33
CA LEU A 37 17.03 5.86 5.04
C LEU A 37 15.70 6.61 5.13
N ILE A 38 15.05 6.59 6.30
CA ILE A 38 13.79 7.31 6.58
C ILE A 38 13.88 8.06 7.92
N SER A 39 12.95 9.01 8.13
CA SER A 39 12.83 9.74 9.40
C SER A 39 12.30 8.83 10.52
N GLY A 40 12.76 9.06 11.77
CA GLY A 40 12.21 8.42 12.96
C GLY A 40 10.73 8.72 13.22
N ASP A 41 10.15 9.78 12.61
CA ASP A 41 8.72 10.11 12.69
C ASP A 41 7.85 9.31 11.67
N SER A 42 8.44 8.33 10.98
CA SER A 42 7.71 7.46 10.04
C SER A 42 6.72 6.57 10.77
N ARG A 43 5.59 6.21 10.10
CA ARG A 43 4.45 5.57 10.76
C ARG A 43 3.87 4.41 9.95
N VAL A 44 3.10 3.56 10.62
CA VAL A 44 2.26 2.51 10.03
C VAL A 44 0.79 2.94 10.14
N MET A 45 0.09 3.02 9.02
CA MET A 45 -1.31 3.42 8.95
C MET A 45 -2.17 2.22 8.55
N PHE A 46 -3.00 1.75 9.47
CA PHE A 46 -4.00 0.72 9.21
C PHE A 46 -5.31 1.34 8.76
N VAL A 47 -5.85 0.84 7.64
CA VAL A 47 -7.11 1.31 7.07
C VAL A 47 -8.16 0.22 7.23
N ASN A 48 -9.02 0.34 8.24
CA ASN A 48 -10.12 -0.59 8.43
C ASN A 48 -11.24 -0.36 7.41
N ASP A 49 -11.45 -1.32 6.52
CA ASP A 49 -12.50 -1.28 5.48
C ASP A 49 -13.85 -1.81 5.99
N GLY A 50 -14.28 -1.32 7.17
CA GLY A 50 -15.57 -1.69 7.75
C GLY A 50 -15.63 -3.15 8.17
N SER A 51 -14.59 -3.65 8.86
CA SER A 51 -14.54 -5.00 9.43
C SER A 51 -15.70 -5.27 10.37
N LYS A 52 -16.09 -6.54 10.47
CA LYS A 52 -17.19 -7.01 11.33
C LYS A 52 -16.68 -7.77 12.56
N ASP A 53 -15.40 -8.08 12.58
CA ASP A 53 -14.67 -8.76 13.65
C ASP A 53 -13.95 -7.73 14.56
N ASP A 54 -13.01 -8.18 15.37
CA ASP A 54 -12.30 -7.35 16.33
C ASP A 54 -11.16 -6.51 15.73
N THR A 55 -10.98 -6.51 14.42
CA THR A 55 -9.89 -5.81 13.71
C THR A 55 -9.76 -4.35 14.13
N TRP A 56 -10.89 -3.59 14.20
CA TRP A 56 -10.85 -2.19 14.56
C TRP A 56 -10.39 -1.94 15.99
N ASN A 57 -10.86 -2.75 16.95
CA ASN A 57 -10.43 -2.63 18.34
C ASN A 57 -8.94 -2.93 18.50
N ILE A 58 -8.40 -3.89 17.74
CA ILE A 58 -6.97 -4.19 17.72
C ILE A 58 -6.17 -3.00 17.17
N ILE A 59 -6.61 -2.38 16.09
CA ILE A 59 -5.96 -1.18 15.52
C ILE A 59 -5.95 -0.04 16.54
N GLN A 60 -7.05 0.21 17.24
CA GLN A 60 -7.12 1.23 18.28
C GLN A 60 -6.14 0.94 19.44
N GLN A 61 -6.07 -0.30 19.89
CA GLN A 61 -5.13 -0.70 20.95
C GLN A 61 -3.66 -0.51 20.52
N LEU A 62 -3.31 -0.83 19.26
CA LEU A 62 -1.98 -0.59 18.73
C LEU A 62 -1.64 0.90 18.71
N ALA A 63 -2.57 1.76 18.27
CA ALA A 63 -2.38 3.21 18.24
C ALA A 63 -2.28 3.83 19.65
N ASP A 64 -2.97 3.26 20.64
CA ASP A 64 -2.87 3.68 22.04
C ASP A 64 -1.54 3.26 22.70
N GLN A 65 -0.91 2.19 22.21
CA GLN A 65 0.34 1.64 22.75
C GLN A 65 1.59 2.31 22.18
N ASP A 66 1.57 2.71 20.89
CA ASP A 66 2.74 3.24 20.21
C ASP A 66 2.31 4.30 19.17
N GLU A 67 2.91 5.49 19.27
CA GLU A 67 2.61 6.65 18.40
C GLU A 67 2.95 6.44 16.92
N HIS A 68 3.73 5.41 16.59
CA HIS A 68 4.02 5.04 15.21
C HIS A 68 2.84 4.35 14.51
N TYR A 69 1.83 3.92 15.25
CA TYR A 69 0.63 3.35 14.65
C TYR A 69 -0.47 4.39 14.49
N ILE A 70 -1.11 4.38 13.33
CA ILE A 70 -2.28 5.21 13.02
C ILE A 70 -3.40 4.30 12.53
N GLY A 71 -4.62 4.54 13.01
CA GLY A 71 -5.82 3.86 12.55
C GLY A 71 -6.79 4.83 11.87
N ILE A 72 -7.29 4.46 10.70
CA ILE A 72 -8.44 5.10 10.07
C ILE A 72 -9.51 4.07 9.76
N ALA A 73 -10.80 4.44 9.90
CA ALA A 73 -11.91 3.53 9.68
C ALA A 73 -12.88 4.07 8.64
N GLN A 74 -13.21 3.25 7.67
CA GLN A 74 -14.32 3.52 6.75
C GLN A 74 -15.64 3.09 7.39
N SER A 75 -16.70 3.85 7.13
CA SER A 75 -18.04 3.58 7.70
C SER A 75 -18.65 2.25 7.25
N ARG A 76 -18.17 1.65 6.19
CA ARG A 76 -18.57 0.35 5.63
C ARG A 76 -17.50 -0.18 4.69
N ASN A 77 -17.56 -1.47 4.38
CA ASN A 77 -16.70 -2.07 3.35
C ASN A 77 -16.94 -1.40 1.99
N ARG A 78 -15.87 -0.88 1.42
CA ARG A 78 -15.81 -0.23 0.10
C ARG A 78 -14.95 -1.02 -0.89
N GLY A 79 -14.30 -2.08 -0.42
CA GLY A 79 -13.37 -2.90 -1.16
C GLY A 79 -11.93 -2.43 -1.05
N HIS A 80 -11.01 -3.39 -1.19
CA HIS A 80 -9.58 -3.25 -0.97
C HIS A 80 -8.97 -1.99 -1.63
N GLN A 81 -9.22 -1.77 -2.93
CA GLN A 81 -8.66 -0.62 -3.67
C GLN A 81 -9.10 0.73 -3.10
N ASN A 82 -10.36 0.83 -2.64
CA ASN A 82 -10.86 2.04 -2.01
C ASN A 82 -10.27 2.26 -0.62
N ALA A 83 -9.98 1.19 0.11
CA ALA A 83 -9.30 1.27 1.40
C ALA A 83 -7.85 1.75 1.21
N VAL A 84 -7.11 1.18 0.24
CA VAL A 84 -5.76 1.66 -0.11
C VAL A 84 -5.81 3.13 -0.52
N LEU A 85 -6.72 3.52 -1.42
CA LEU A 85 -6.85 4.91 -1.86
C LEU A 85 -7.16 5.86 -0.70
N ALA A 86 -8.07 5.48 0.21
CA ALA A 86 -8.39 6.28 1.39
C ALA A 86 -7.16 6.52 2.27
N GLY A 87 -6.37 5.48 2.53
CA GLY A 87 -5.13 5.59 3.29
C GLY A 87 -4.09 6.47 2.61
N LEU A 88 -3.89 6.31 1.29
CA LEU A 88 -2.97 7.14 0.52
C LEU A 88 -3.38 8.62 0.52
N MET A 89 -4.68 8.91 0.37
CA MET A 89 -5.19 10.29 0.39
C MET A 89 -5.07 10.94 1.77
N GLU A 90 -5.24 10.19 2.86
CA GLU A 90 -5.01 10.68 4.21
C GLU A 90 -3.51 10.92 4.48
N ALA A 91 -2.65 10.01 4.04
CA ALA A 91 -1.21 10.06 4.27
C ALA A 91 -0.49 11.17 3.48
N LYS A 92 -1.01 11.59 2.30
CA LYS A 92 -0.31 12.47 1.34
C LYS A 92 0.20 13.79 1.91
N ASP A 93 -0.49 14.34 2.92
CA ASP A 93 -0.13 15.61 3.56
C ASP A 93 0.65 15.41 4.87
N MET A 94 0.89 14.14 5.26
CA MET A 94 1.53 13.77 6.52
C MET A 94 2.96 13.23 6.35
N CYS A 95 3.36 12.88 5.12
CA CYS A 95 4.64 12.23 4.83
C CYS A 95 5.23 12.68 3.49
N ASP A 96 6.46 12.27 3.20
CA ASP A 96 7.13 12.49 1.91
C ASP A 96 6.91 11.33 0.95
N ILE A 97 6.78 10.12 1.48
CA ILE A 97 6.56 8.88 0.73
C ILE A 97 5.57 7.97 1.44
N THR A 98 4.80 7.23 0.65
CA THR A 98 3.94 6.15 1.13
C THR A 98 4.38 4.81 0.53
N ILE A 99 4.21 3.73 1.29
CA ILE A 99 4.29 2.36 0.75
C ILE A 99 2.98 1.65 1.08
N SER A 100 2.24 1.21 0.06
CA SER A 100 1.06 0.34 0.25
C SER A 100 1.48 -1.12 0.23
N ILE A 101 0.99 -1.93 1.17
CA ILE A 101 1.27 -3.36 1.31
C ILE A 101 0.08 -4.06 1.95
N ASP A 102 -0.15 -5.33 1.61
CA ASP A 102 -1.22 -6.14 2.21
C ASP A 102 -0.90 -6.54 3.66
N CYS A 103 -1.96 -6.70 4.47
CA CYS A 103 -1.85 -7.06 5.89
C CYS A 103 -1.39 -8.52 6.10
N ASP A 104 -1.56 -9.42 5.12
CA ASP A 104 -1.46 -10.87 5.25
C ASP A 104 -0.03 -11.43 5.35
N GLY A 105 0.99 -10.56 5.20
CA GLY A 105 2.40 -10.92 5.29
C GLY A 105 2.93 -11.78 4.14
N GLN A 106 2.20 -11.87 3.00
CA GLN A 106 2.65 -12.61 1.83
C GLN A 106 3.68 -11.86 1.00
N ASP A 107 3.71 -10.53 1.09
CA ASP A 107 4.68 -9.70 0.41
C ASP A 107 5.99 -9.61 1.19
N ASP A 108 7.12 -9.57 0.48
CA ASP A 108 8.43 -9.45 1.11
C ASP A 108 8.64 -8.03 1.66
N ILE A 109 8.52 -7.88 2.98
CA ILE A 109 8.71 -6.62 3.69
C ILE A 109 10.12 -6.02 3.47
N ASN A 110 11.13 -6.84 3.14
CA ASN A 110 12.50 -6.37 2.91
C ASN A 110 12.65 -5.65 1.57
N ALA A 111 11.73 -5.85 0.62
CA ALA A 111 11.73 -5.08 -0.62
C ALA A 111 11.55 -3.56 -0.38
N MET A 112 11.05 -3.15 0.79
CA MET A 112 10.96 -1.73 1.17
C MET A 112 12.32 -1.04 1.16
N ASP A 113 13.41 -1.74 1.49
CA ASP A 113 14.77 -1.17 1.51
C ASP A 113 15.16 -0.65 0.12
N GLU A 114 14.91 -1.48 -0.91
CA GLU A 114 15.21 -1.12 -2.29
C GLU A 114 14.23 -0.07 -2.85
N MET A 115 12.96 -0.11 -2.43
CA MET A 115 11.98 0.93 -2.80
C MET A 115 12.40 2.31 -2.27
N VAL A 116 12.79 2.40 -1.00
CA VAL A 116 13.23 3.67 -0.40
C VAL A 116 14.53 4.16 -1.04
N LYS A 117 15.49 3.27 -1.33
CA LYS A 117 16.71 3.63 -2.05
C LYS A 117 16.41 4.18 -3.45
N ALA A 118 15.53 3.52 -4.22
CA ALA A 118 15.11 4.00 -5.54
C ALA A 118 14.46 5.39 -5.47
N TYR A 119 13.66 5.66 -4.44
CA TYR A 119 13.11 7.00 -4.20
C TYR A 119 14.23 8.02 -3.93
N LEU A 120 15.21 7.70 -3.09
CA LEU A 120 16.36 8.57 -2.79
C LEU A 120 17.22 8.85 -4.04
N GLU A 121 17.20 7.95 -5.03
CA GLU A 121 17.82 8.12 -6.35
C GLU A 121 16.94 8.94 -7.32
N GLY A 122 15.73 9.33 -6.92
CA GLY A 122 14.85 10.24 -7.66
C GLY A 122 13.62 9.58 -8.31
N CYS A 123 13.32 8.32 -8.00
CA CYS A 123 12.09 7.67 -8.47
C CYS A 123 10.88 8.15 -7.65
N GLU A 124 9.85 8.67 -8.30
CA GLU A 124 8.62 9.12 -7.64
C GLU A 124 7.63 7.97 -7.36
N ILE A 125 7.69 6.91 -8.15
CA ILE A 125 6.84 5.72 -8.04
C ILE A 125 7.71 4.48 -8.23
N VAL A 126 7.62 3.51 -7.29
CA VAL A 126 8.34 2.24 -7.37
C VAL A 126 7.36 1.10 -7.14
N TYR A 127 7.33 0.12 -8.03
CA TYR A 127 6.45 -1.05 -7.93
C TYR A 127 7.19 -2.26 -7.39
N GLY A 128 6.58 -2.95 -6.41
CA GLY A 128 6.99 -4.29 -6.03
C GLY A 128 6.53 -5.31 -7.08
N VAL A 129 7.47 -5.92 -7.78
CA VAL A 129 7.16 -6.96 -8.78
C VAL A 129 7.45 -8.33 -8.18
N ARG A 130 6.43 -9.17 -8.05
CA ARG A 130 6.63 -10.57 -7.63
C ARG A 130 7.40 -11.35 -8.70
N SER A 131 8.65 -11.70 -8.42
CA SER A 131 9.54 -12.35 -9.40
C SER A 131 9.20 -13.82 -9.68
N LYS A 132 8.45 -14.52 -8.79
CA LYS A 132 8.00 -15.91 -8.96
C LYS A 132 6.68 -16.16 -8.24
N ARG A 133 5.67 -16.65 -8.94
CA ARG A 133 4.54 -17.38 -8.40
C ARG A 133 4.81 -18.89 -8.54
N ASP A 134 5.49 -19.47 -7.59
CA ASP A 134 5.80 -20.93 -7.62
C ASP A 134 4.56 -21.83 -7.39
N THR A 135 3.39 -21.22 -7.06
CA THR A 135 2.14 -21.94 -6.74
C THR A 135 1.06 -21.89 -7.83
N ASP A 136 1.25 -21.14 -8.91
CA ASP A 136 0.24 -21.09 -9.98
C ASP A 136 0.35 -22.32 -10.88
N THR A 137 -0.77 -23.05 -11.00
CA THR A 137 -0.93 -24.16 -11.95
C THR A 137 -0.58 -23.67 -13.36
N PHE A 138 0.18 -24.45 -14.13
CA PHE A 138 0.65 -24.13 -15.48
C PHE A 138 -0.44 -23.53 -16.39
N PHE A 139 -1.68 -23.98 -16.24
CA PHE A 139 -2.82 -23.51 -17.00
C PHE A 139 -3.24 -22.07 -16.66
N LYS A 140 -3.24 -21.69 -15.36
CA LYS A 140 -3.53 -20.30 -14.92
C LYS A 140 -2.48 -19.32 -15.39
N ARG A 141 -1.22 -19.71 -15.36
CA ARG A 141 -0.09 -18.91 -15.83
C ARG A 141 -0.15 -18.66 -17.35
N PHE A 142 -0.48 -19.69 -18.13
CA PHE A 142 -0.62 -19.58 -19.58
C PHE A 142 -1.78 -18.66 -20.00
N THR A 143 -2.95 -18.74 -19.33
CA THR A 143 -4.11 -17.88 -19.63
C THR A 143 -3.86 -16.43 -19.23
N ALA A 144 -3.23 -16.17 -18.09
CA ALA A 144 -2.86 -14.82 -17.66
C ALA A 144 -1.84 -14.19 -18.62
N GLU A 145 -0.77 -14.90 -18.98
CA GLU A 145 0.24 -14.42 -19.94
C GLU A 145 -0.36 -14.10 -21.33
N SER A 146 -1.28 -14.94 -21.80
CA SER A 146 -1.95 -14.73 -23.08
C SER A 146 -2.89 -13.52 -23.05
N PHE A 147 -3.59 -13.31 -21.95
CA PHE A 147 -4.45 -12.14 -21.73
C PHE A 147 -3.64 -10.84 -21.69
N TYR A 148 -2.52 -10.81 -20.95
CA TYR A 148 -1.65 -9.64 -20.91
C TYR A 148 -0.98 -9.34 -22.25
N LYS A 149 -0.56 -10.37 -23.01
CA LYS A 149 -0.04 -10.18 -24.37
C LYS A 149 -1.09 -9.56 -25.30
N LEU A 150 -2.36 -9.98 -25.15
CA LEU A 150 -3.47 -9.39 -25.92
C LEU A 150 -3.67 -7.91 -25.54
N LEU A 151 -3.68 -7.56 -24.27
CA LEU A 151 -3.80 -6.17 -23.79
C LEU A 151 -2.65 -5.29 -24.29
N ASN A 152 -1.41 -5.77 -24.22
CA ASN A 152 -0.24 -5.05 -24.74
C ASN A 152 -0.32 -4.86 -26.28
N SER A 153 -0.85 -5.84 -27.02
CA SER A 153 -1.06 -5.70 -28.47
C SER A 153 -2.15 -4.68 -28.83
N MET A 154 -3.04 -4.37 -27.88
CA MET A 154 -4.07 -3.32 -27.98
C MET A 154 -3.57 -1.94 -27.54
N GLY A 155 -2.28 -1.78 -27.25
CA GLY A 155 -1.66 -0.50 -26.87
C GLY A 155 -1.81 -0.11 -25.40
N ALA A 156 -2.25 -1.03 -24.53
CA ALA A 156 -2.25 -0.81 -23.09
C ALA A 156 -0.86 -1.17 -22.52
N GLU A 157 -0.13 -0.19 -21.98
CA GLU A 157 1.09 -0.44 -21.21
C GLU A 157 0.70 -1.01 -19.84
N VAL A 158 0.53 -2.33 -19.77
CA VAL A 158 0.21 -3.03 -18.52
C VAL A 158 1.52 -3.51 -17.91
N VAL A 159 1.85 -3.01 -16.73
CA VAL A 159 2.97 -3.55 -15.94
C VAL A 159 2.60 -4.97 -15.49
N PHE A 160 3.37 -5.94 -15.98
CA PHE A 160 3.13 -7.36 -15.74
C PHE A 160 3.34 -7.67 -14.24
N ASN A 161 2.35 -8.32 -13.62
CA ASN A 161 2.48 -8.89 -12.26
C ASN A 161 2.69 -7.89 -11.12
N HIS A 162 2.12 -6.65 -11.20
CA HIS A 162 2.16 -5.71 -10.09
C HIS A 162 1.19 -6.16 -8.98
N ALA A 163 1.73 -6.35 -7.79
CA ALA A 163 0.95 -6.39 -6.56
C ALA A 163 0.54 -4.94 -6.19
N ASP A 164 -0.42 -4.77 -5.30
CA ASP A 164 -0.73 -3.46 -4.70
C ASP A 164 0.41 -2.92 -3.81
N TYR A 165 1.54 -3.62 -3.81
CA TYR A 165 2.78 -3.27 -3.16
C TYR A 165 3.55 -2.24 -3.98
N ARG A 166 3.50 -0.99 -3.55
CA ARG A 166 4.14 0.13 -4.26
C ARG A 166 4.51 1.27 -3.33
N LEU A 167 5.64 1.93 -3.66
CA LEU A 167 5.99 3.22 -3.09
C LEU A 167 5.49 4.33 -4.02
N ILE A 168 4.90 5.38 -3.44
CA ILE A 168 4.47 6.58 -4.15
C ILE A 168 4.88 7.81 -3.32
N SER A 169 5.51 8.80 -3.94
CA SER A 169 5.82 10.07 -3.29
C SER A 169 4.55 10.89 -3.02
N SER A 170 4.60 11.74 -2.00
CA SER A 170 3.48 12.67 -1.72
C SER A 170 3.22 13.62 -2.87
N ARG A 171 4.26 14.04 -3.60
CA ARG A 171 4.12 14.86 -4.82
C ARG A 171 3.31 14.13 -5.89
N ALA A 172 3.62 12.86 -6.17
CA ALA A 172 2.85 12.06 -7.12
C ALA A 172 1.41 11.82 -6.66
N LEU A 173 1.19 11.64 -5.34
CA LEU A 173 -0.16 11.51 -4.76
C LEU A 173 -0.97 12.81 -4.89
N GLN A 174 -0.35 13.97 -4.75
CA GLN A 174 -1.01 15.26 -4.95
C GLN A 174 -1.49 15.42 -6.39
N GLU A 175 -0.66 15.09 -7.38
CA GLU A 175 -1.06 15.10 -8.80
C GLU A 175 -2.22 14.12 -9.07
N LEU A 176 -2.16 12.90 -8.53
CA LEU A 176 -3.25 11.92 -8.62
C LEU A 176 -4.55 12.43 -8.00
N SER A 177 -4.48 13.17 -6.88
CA SER A 177 -5.66 13.74 -6.23
C SER A 177 -6.33 14.82 -7.08
N LEU A 178 -5.55 15.63 -7.81
CA LEU A 178 -6.06 16.66 -8.71
C LEU A 178 -6.82 16.05 -9.89
N ILE A 179 -6.34 14.92 -10.44
CA ILE A 179 -7.03 14.19 -11.51
C ILE A 179 -8.39 13.67 -11.01
N HIS A 180 -8.47 13.15 -9.81
CA HIS A 180 -9.73 12.65 -9.21
C HIS A 180 -10.73 13.78 -8.90
N ILE A 181 -10.27 14.97 -8.57
CA ILE A 181 -11.13 16.15 -8.32
C ILE A 181 -11.57 16.79 -9.63
N SER A 182 -10.74 16.78 -10.68
CA SER A 182 -11.03 17.40 -11.97
C SER A 182 -11.85 16.53 -12.92
N GLU A 183 -12.02 15.23 -12.63
CA GLU A 183 -13.02 14.37 -13.27
C GLU A 183 -14.30 14.28 -12.41
N PRO A 184 -15.22 15.27 -12.47
CA PRO A 184 -16.53 15.10 -11.87
C PRO A 184 -17.21 13.97 -12.62
N THR A 185 -17.52 12.90 -11.92
CA THR A 185 -18.30 11.74 -12.32
C THR A 185 -19.28 12.04 -13.44
N ARG A 186 -18.86 11.94 -14.69
CA ARG A 186 -19.74 11.87 -15.84
C ARG A 186 -20.35 10.47 -15.92
N LEU A 187 -21.10 10.10 -14.91
CA LEU A 187 -22.05 9.01 -14.99
C LEU A 187 -23.46 9.60 -15.01
N ARG A 188 -23.77 10.28 -16.09
CA ARG A 188 -25.13 10.38 -16.57
C ARG A 188 -25.19 9.62 -17.88
N ARG A 189 -25.68 8.42 -17.85
CA ARG A 189 -26.30 7.77 -19.01
C ARG A 189 -27.73 7.44 -18.66
N ILE A 190 -28.51 7.99 -19.48
CA ILE A 190 -29.87 7.73 -19.87
C ILE A 190 -29.96 6.27 -20.35
#